data_7d3e16e880f292b49bc4fc8a08c9068e
#
_entry.id   7d3e16e880f292b49bc4fc8a08c9068e
#
_cell.length_a   1.000
_cell.length_b   1.000
_cell.length_c   1.000
_cell.angle_alpha   90.00
_cell.angle_beta   90.00
_cell.angle_gamma   90.00
#
_symmetry.space_group_name_H-M   'P 1'
#
loop_
_entity.id
_entity.type
_entity.pdbx_description
1 polymer ?
#
loop_
_entity_poly.entity_id
_entity_poly.type
_entity_poly.pdbx_seq_one_letter_code
_entity_poly.pdbx_strand_id
1 'polypeptide(L)'
;MLKLLLLGGAMHQVPIIQKAKQQGIFTVLCDYLPDNPGRLVADRYYCTSTLDREAVLTIAREEGIDGIVAYATDPAARTAAYVGEVLGLVTNSLETVETLTNKAKFRTFLQRHGFAVPEAFAFTELETAVDTLRERAGEYIIKPADASGSKGISKWSRKNGTDEQLRHHLRSAFAMSFNQEVVVEEFITRDGYQIGGDGFVVDGELVFRCFGNGHFNVNGVNPFAPISASFPSVHPSHVLERVHETLQRMLTEVGFNQGAFNFDIFVKGEDVYLMDIGPRNGGNFIPQIIEQATGVDLVQATIDVALGMPVTLEMKPVTVPSAYFIIGSQETGRFMGVHFDEDAYTIRQANIYYNVGDVVPRFEGANQALGSLILEFEDVETMLRLVEHPERWLTLHIKSTEETEGESWTSSSPVRTVF
;
A
#
# COMPACT_ATOMS: atom_id res chain seq x y z
N MET A 1 -16.02 -20.85 -19.31
CA MET A 1 -15.85 -20.33 -17.92
C MET A 1 -14.61 -19.44 -17.96
N LEU A 2 -14.79 -18.16 -17.61
CA LEU A 2 -13.69 -17.19 -17.61
C LEU A 2 -12.64 -17.58 -16.56
N LYS A 3 -11.37 -17.31 -16.88
CA LYS A 3 -10.22 -17.62 -16.02
C LYS A 3 -9.44 -16.33 -15.72
N LEU A 4 -9.25 -16.04 -14.44
CA LEU A 4 -8.49 -14.88 -13.96
C LEU A 4 -7.21 -15.34 -13.27
N LEU A 5 -6.06 -14.86 -13.76
CA LEU A 5 -4.77 -15.06 -13.09
C LEU A 5 -4.53 -13.93 -12.09
N LEU A 6 -4.27 -14.29 -10.84
CA LEU A 6 -4.04 -13.39 -9.73
C LEU A 6 -2.59 -13.53 -9.25
N LEU A 7 -1.90 -12.41 -9.12
CA LEU A 7 -0.52 -12.35 -8.67
C LEU A 7 -0.42 -11.88 -7.23
N GLY A 8 -0.10 -12.82 -6.33
CA GLY A 8 -0.01 -12.63 -4.89
C GLY A 8 -1.22 -13.18 -4.12
N GLY A 9 -0.93 -13.87 -3.01
CA GLY A 9 -1.91 -14.58 -2.18
C GLY A 9 -1.90 -14.16 -0.70
N ALA A 10 -1.37 -12.99 -0.35
CA ALA A 10 -1.39 -12.47 1.02
C ALA A 10 -2.82 -12.18 1.51
N MET A 11 -3.01 -12.02 2.82
CA MET A 11 -4.32 -11.84 3.44
C MET A 11 -5.15 -10.71 2.80
N HIS A 12 -4.53 -9.56 2.51
CA HIS A 12 -5.21 -8.43 1.89
C HIS A 12 -5.53 -8.65 0.39
N GLN A 13 -5.04 -9.74 -0.22
CA GLN A 13 -5.33 -10.14 -1.61
C GLN A 13 -6.43 -11.22 -1.68
N VAL A 14 -6.77 -11.86 -0.57
CA VAL A 14 -7.86 -12.85 -0.51
C VAL A 14 -9.21 -12.32 -0.99
N PRO A 15 -9.61 -11.05 -0.68
CA PRO A 15 -10.93 -10.55 -1.09
C PRO A 15 -11.20 -10.60 -2.60
N ILE A 16 -10.22 -10.29 -3.45
CA ILE A 16 -10.43 -10.34 -4.91
C ILE A 16 -10.57 -11.79 -5.40
N ILE A 17 -9.83 -12.74 -4.81
CA ILE A 17 -9.93 -14.16 -5.15
C ILE A 17 -11.34 -14.67 -4.83
N GLN A 18 -11.82 -14.36 -3.61
CA GLN A 18 -13.16 -14.75 -3.17
C GLN A 18 -14.26 -14.13 -4.03
N LYS A 19 -14.15 -12.85 -4.35
CA LYS A 19 -15.13 -12.14 -5.18
C LYS A 19 -15.18 -12.70 -6.60
N ALA A 20 -14.05 -13.00 -7.23
CA ALA A 20 -14.00 -13.65 -8.54
C ALA A 20 -14.68 -15.04 -8.53
N LYS A 21 -14.42 -15.85 -7.50
CA LYS A 21 -15.07 -17.17 -7.34
C LYS A 21 -16.58 -17.08 -7.16
N GLN A 22 -17.06 -16.11 -6.37
CA GLN A 22 -18.50 -15.90 -6.17
C GLN A 22 -19.24 -15.63 -7.47
N GLN A 23 -18.54 -15.11 -8.50
CA GLN A 23 -19.06 -14.87 -9.84
C GLN A 23 -18.89 -16.07 -10.80
N GLY A 24 -18.37 -17.18 -10.32
CA GLY A 24 -18.12 -18.36 -11.15
C GLY A 24 -16.90 -18.21 -12.07
N ILE A 25 -15.99 -17.27 -11.79
CA ILE A 25 -14.73 -17.12 -12.48
C ILE A 25 -13.73 -18.10 -11.89
N PHE A 26 -13.05 -18.87 -12.74
CA PHE A 26 -12.00 -19.80 -12.32
C PHE A 26 -10.73 -19.00 -11.97
N THR A 27 -10.27 -19.12 -10.74
CA THR A 27 -9.14 -18.36 -10.20
C THR A 27 -7.85 -19.18 -10.24
N VAL A 28 -6.85 -18.64 -10.94
CA VAL A 28 -5.47 -19.13 -10.96
C VAL A 28 -4.62 -18.20 -10.12
N LEU A 29 -3.86 -18.72 -9.17
CA LEU A 29 -3.03 -17.92 -8.27
C LEU A 29 -1.55 -18.26 -8.45
N CYS A 30 -0.71 -17.25 -8.62
CA CYS A 30 0.75 -17.33 -8.49
C CYS A 30 1.22 -16.59 -7.24
N ASP A 31 1.98 -17.27 -6.38
CA ASP A 31 2.68 -16.69 -5.24
C ASP A 31 3.87 -17.56 -4.88
N TYR A 32 4.98 -16.98 -4.43
CA TYR A 32 6.20 -17.72 -4.09
C TYR A 32 6.13 -18.42 -2.72
N LEU A 33 5.21 -17.99 -1.84
CA LEU A 33 5.03 -18.59 -0.51
C LEU A 33 4.10 -19.81 -0.59
N PRO A 34 4.57 -21.02 -0.25
CA PRO A 34 3.77 -22.23 -0.40
C PRO A 34 2.57 -22.32 0.54
N ASP A 35 2.55 -21.54 1.62
CA ASP A 35 1.53 -21.54 2.67
C ASP A 35 0.75 -20.21 2.75
N ASN A 36 0.74 -19.42 1.66
CA ASN A 36 -0.01 -18.17 1.63
C ASN A 36 -1.54 -18.38 1.76
N PRO A 37 -2.29 -17.42 2.37
CA PRO A 37 -3.73 -17.54 2.57
C PRO A 37 -4.54 -17.70 1.28
N GLY A 38 -4.13 -17.05 0.18
CA GLY A 38 -4.81 -17.12 -1.12
C GLY A 38 -4.86 -18.53 -1.70
N ARG A 39 -3.85 -19.37 -1.42
CA ARG A 39 -3.81 -20.78 -1.84
C ARG A 39 -5.02 -21.56 -1.36
N LEU A 40 -5.55 -21.25 -0.18
CA LEU A 40 -6.69 -21.98 0.42
C LEU A 40 -8.01 -21.64 -0.26
N VAL A 41 -8.07 -20.54 -0.99
CA VAL A 41 -9.31 -20.05 -1.61
C VAL A 41 -9.29 -20.11 -3.15
N ALA A 42 -8.14 -20.03 -3.80
CA ALA A 42 -8.01 -20.12 -5.25
C ALA A 42 -8.36 -21.54 -5.77
N ASP A 43 -8.87 -21.62 -7.02
CA ASP A 43 -9.18 -22.92 -7.65
C ASP A 43 -7.92 -23.64 -8.08
N ARG A 44 -6.89 -22.91 -8.48
CA ARG A 44 -5.57 -23.44 -8.83
C ARG A 44 -4.45 -22.54 -8.31
N TYR A 45 -3.40 -23.16 -7.79
CA TYR A 45 -2.27 -22.47 -7.21
C TYR A 45 -0.95 -22.95 -7.83
N TYR A 46 -0.10 -22.01 -8.16
CA TYR A 46 1.28 -22.22 -8.60
C TYR A 46 2.26 -21.54 -7.63
N CYS A 47 3.16 -22.33 -7.03
CA CYS A 47 4.25 -21.81 -6.20
C CYS A 47 5.32 -21.18 -7.10
N THR A 48 5.07 -19.97 -7.56
CA THR A 48 5.88 -19.25 -8.54
C THR A 48 6.02 -17.80 -8.13
N SER A 49 7.25 -17.27 -8.22
CA SER A 49 7.48 -15.86 -7.94
C SER A 49 6.68 -14.97 -8.91
N THR A 50 5.95 -14.02 -8.37
CA THR A 50 5.23 -13.02 -9.16
C THR A 50 6.16 -12.06 -9.91
N LEU A 51 7.48 -12.11 -9.64
CA LEU A 51 8.51 -11.33 -10.33
C LEU A 51 9.13 -12.09 -11.51
N ASP A 52 8.94 -13.41 -11.58
CA ASP A 52 9.38 -14.23 -12.71
C ASP A 52 8.34 -14.18 -13.84
N ARG A 53 8.45 -13.12 -14.65
CA ARG A 53 7.48 -12.84 -15.71
C ARG A 53 7.41 -13.94 -16.79
N GLU A 54 8.51 -14.67 -17.06
CA GLU A 54 8.52 -15.75 -18.05
C GLU A 54 7.83 -17.01 -17.52
N ALA A 55 8.03 -17.36 -16.24
CA ALA A 55 7.32 -18.45 -15.60
C ALA A 55 5.82 -18.14 -15.51
N VAL A 56 5.46 -16.90 -15.12
CA VAL A 56 4.05 -16.47 -15.08
C VAL A 56 3.42 -16.47 -16.47
N LEU A 57 4.12 -16.03 -17.52
CA LEU A 57 3.65 -16.08 -18.90
C LEU A 57 3.40 -17.54 -19.37
N THR A 58 4.28 -18.46 -18.98
CA THR A 58 4.13 -19.88 -19.29
C THR A 58 2.86 -20.44 -18.66
N ILE A 59 2.64 -20.18 -17.36
CA ILE A 59 1.43 -20.57 -16.65
C ILE A 59 0.17 -19.95 -17.30
N ALA A 60 0.24 -18.67 -17.64
CA ALA A 60 -0.88 -17.95 -18.27
C ALA A 60 -1.30 -18.59 -19.60
N ARG A 61 -0.33 -19.01 -20.42
CA ARG A 61 -0.59 -19.72 -21.69
C ARG A 61 -1.15 -21.13 -21.48
N GLU A 62 -0.57 -21.90 -20.57
CA GLU A 62 -1.02 -23.26 -20.26
C GLU A 62 -2.45 -23.28 -19.70
N GLU A 63 -2.78 -22.30 -18.86
CA GLU A 63 -4.12 -22.14 -18.31
C GLU A 63 -5.11 -21.57 -19.31
N GLY A 64 -4.66 -20.82 -20.31
CA GLY A 64 -5.53 -20.10 -21.23
C GLY A 64 -6.39 -19.09 -20.50
N ILE A 65 -5.73 -18.14 -19.82
CA ILE A 65 -6.41 -17.11 -19.02
C ILE A 65 -7.10 -16.06 -19.88
N ASP A 66 -8.19 -15.49 -19.37
CA ASP A 66 -8.94 -14.39 -20.01
C ASP A 66 -8.55 -13.02 -19.43
N GLY A 67 -7.89 -12.99 -18.27
CA GLY A 67 -7.42 -11.77 -17.61
C GLY A 67 -6.33 -12.03 -16.59
N ILE A 68 -5.60 -10.97 -16.23
CA ILE A 68 -4.53 -11.00 -15.22
C ILE A 68 -4.60 -9.77 -14.32
N VAL A 69 -4.39 -9.95 -13.01
CA VAL A 69 -4.43 -8.87 -12.02
C VAL A 69 -3.26 -8.98 -11.04
N ALA A 70 -2.57 -7.86 -10.81
CA ALA A 70 -1.72 -7.64 -9.66
C ALA A 70 -2.48 -6.79 -8.64
N TYR A 71 -3.19 -7.44 -7.71
CA TYR A 71 -4.00 -6.74 -6.70
C TYR A 71 -3.15 -6.37 -5.48
N ALA A 72 -3.14 -5.08 -5.13
CA ALA A 72 -2.47 -4.54 -3.95
C ALA A 72 -0.95 -4.86 -3.84
N THR A 73 -0.25 -4.96 -4.99
CA THR A 73 1.18 -5.28 -5.05
C THR A 73 1.87 -4.62 -6.25
N ASP A 74 2.74 -3.64 -6.00
CA ASP A 74 3.46 -2.93 -7.07
C ASP A 74 4.48 -3.80 -7.81
N PRO A 75 5.29 -4.64 -7.12
CA PRO A 75 6.27 -5.46 -7.82
C PRO A 75 5.66 -6.40 -8.87
N ALA A 76 4.47 -6.95 -8.59
CA ALA A 76 3.79 -7.85 -9.50
C ALA A 76 3.07 -7.12 -10.65
N ALA A 77 2.80 -5.80 -10.53
CA ALA A 77 2.12 -5.03 -11.57
C ALA A 77 2.89 -5.03 -12.89
N ARG A 78 4.22 -4.98 -12.85
CA ARG A 78 5.07 -5.09 -14.07
C ARG A 78 4.93 -6.44 -14.76
N THR A 79 4.83 -7.51 -13.99
CA THR A 79 4.61 -8.86 -14.54
C THR A 79 3.22 -8.97 -15.15
N ALA A 80 2.18 -8.42 -14.48
CA ALA A 80 0.82 -8.40 -15.02
C ALA A 80 0.74 -7.64 -16.35
N ALA A 81 1.37 -6.46 -16.44
CA ALA A 81 1.44 -5.67 -17.65
C ALA A 81 2.16 -6.42 -18.78
N TYR A 82 3.35 -6.99 -18.50
CA TYR A 82 4.10 -7.77 -19.48
C TYR A 82 3.30 -8.95 -20.05
N VAL A 83 2.71 -9.76 -19.18
CA VAL A 83 1.90 -10.92 -19.59
C VAL A 83 0.66 -10.47 -20.36
N GLY A 84 0.00 -9.41 -19.90
CA GLY A 84 -1.16 -8.83 -20.55
C GLY A 84 -0.84 -8.36 -21.99
N GLU A 85 0.25 -7.60 -22.19
CA GLU A 85 0.69 -7.17 -23.53
C GLU A 85 1.00 -8.36 -24.45
N VAL A 86 1.78 -9.34 -23.96
CA VAL A 86 2.17 -10.51 -24.77
C VAL A 86 0.97 -11.36 -25.18
N LEU A 87 -0.07 -11.44 -24.36
CA LEU A 87 -1.27 -12.24 -24.63
C LEU A 87 -2.41 -11.43 -25.26
N GLY A 88 -2.25 -10.11 -25.42
CA GLY A 88 -3.30 -9.23 -25.95
C GLY A 88 -4.49 -9.08 -25.00
N LEU A 89 -4.27 -9.20 -23.69
CA LEU A 89 -5.29 -8.99 -22.66
C LEU A 89 -5.45 -7.50 -22.34
N VAL A 90 -6.56 -7.13 -21.70
CA VAL A 90 -6.75 -5.75 -21.21
C VAL A 90 -5.73 -5.45 -20.13
N THR A 91 -4.89 -4.44 -20.37
CA THR A 91 -3.84 -3.98 -19.46
C THR A 91 -3.36 -2.58 -19.83
N ASN A 92 -2.69 -1.88 -18.91
CA ASN A 92 -1.88 -0.72 -19.27
C ASN A 92 -0.54 -1.20 -19.85
N SER A 93 0.14 -0.35 -20.64
CA SER A 93 1.42 -0.70 -21.23
C SER A 93 2.48 -0.98 -20.15
N LEU A 94 3.40 -1.90 -20.47
CA LEU A 94 4.54 -2.17 -19.56
C LEU A 94 5.35 -0.89 -19.29
N GLU A 95 5.52 -0.03 -20.30
CA GLU A 95 6.21 1.26 -20.16
C GLU A 95 5.51 2.19 -19.15
N THR A 96 4.17 2.31 -19.24
CA THR A 96 3.35 3.07 -18.28
C THR A 96 3.53 2.53 -16.87
N VAL A 97 3.38 1.21 -16.70
CA VAL A 97 3.49 0.56 -15.39
C VAL A 97 4.90 0.68 -14.81
N GLU A 98 5.95 0.51 -15.63
CA GLU A 98 7.33 0.70 -15.21
C GLU A 98 7.63 2.15 -14.81
N THR A 99 7.07 3.12 -15.54
CA THR A 99 7.23 4.54 -15.21
C THR A 99 6.63 4.84 -13.84
N LEU A 100 5.45 4.34 -13.56
CA LEU A 100 4.76 4.56 -12.28
C LEU A 100 5.40 3.80 -11.10
N THR A 101 5.89 2.57 -11.33
CA THR A 101 6.42 1.70 -10.25
C THR A 101 7.92 1.86 -9.97
N ASN A 102 8.65 2.64 -10.77
CA ASN A 102 10.04 3.00 -10.50
C ASN A 102 10.15 4.49 -10.16
N LYS A 103 10.52 4.80 -8.92
CA LYS A 103 10.55 6.18 -8.41
C LYS A 103 11.48 7.10 -9.20
N ALA A 104 12.62 6.60 -9.69
CA ALA A 104 13.54 7.39 -10.51
C ALA A 104 12.92 7.75 -11.86
N LYS A 105 12.31 6.76 -12.53
CA LYS A 105 11.58 6.98 -13.79
C LYS A 105 10.41 7.94 -13.58
N PHE A 106 9.64 7.75 -12.52
CA PHE A 106 8.48 8.58 -12.21
C PHE A 106 8.88 10.03 -11.92
N ARG A 107 9.93 10.29 -11.13
CA ARG A 107 10.43 11.66 -10.91
C ARG A 107 10.90 12.32 -12.20
N THR A 108 11.62 11.59 -13.06
CA THR A 108 12.04 12.07 -14.37
C THR A 108 10.85 12.40 -15.27
N PHE A 109 9.83 11.55 -15.28
CA PHE A 109 8.58 11.77 -16.01
C PHE A 109 7.88 13.05 -15.52
N LEU A 110 7.64 13.18 -14.22
CA LEU A 110 6.98 14.35 -13.62
C LEU A 110 7.71 15.65 -13.96
N GLN A 111 9.03 15.65 -13.84
CA GLN A 111 9.85 16.82 -14.15
C GLN A 111 9.74 17.22 -15.63
N ARG A 112 9.82 16.26 -16.55
CA ARG A 112 9.72 16.51 -18.00
C ARG A 112 8.37 17.08 -18.42
N HIS A 113 7.31 16.71 -17.71
CA HIS A 113 5.95 17.15 -17.97
C HIS A 113 5.51 18.35 -17.13
N GLY A 114 6.45 18.99 -16.39
CA GLY A 114 6.20 20.23 -15.64
C GLY A 114 5.25 20.06 -14.44
N PHE A 115 5.28 18.89 -13.78
CA PHE A 115 4.65 18.71 -12.48
C PHE A 115 5.57 19.18 -11.35
N ALA A 116 4.98 19.55 -10.22
CA ALA A 116 5.75 19.78 -9.01
C ALA A 116 6.43 18.47 -8.56
N VAL A 117 7.73 18.51 -8.36
CA VAL A 117 8.55 17.35 -7.98
C VAL A 117 9.65 17.80 -7.02
N PRO A 118 9.97 17.02 -5.96
CA PRO A 118 11.13 17.31 -5.13
C PRO A 118 12.42 17.21 -5.97
N GLU A 119 13.46 17.94 -5.60
CA GLU A 119 14.79 17.67 -6.15
C GLU A 119 15.13 16.20 -5.89
N ALA A 120 15.45 15.42 -6.92
CA ALA A 120 15.64 14.00 -6.81
C ALA A 120 16.87 13.52 -7.58
N PHE A 121 17.57 12.55 -7.00
CA PHE A 121 18.78 11.92 -7.56
C PHE A 121 18.60 10.42 -7.52
N ALA A 122 18.99 9.72 -8.59
CA ALA A 122 19.04 8.28 -8.66
C ALA A 122 20.48 7.79 -8.66
N PHE A 123 20.78 6.76 -7.89
CA PHE A 123 22.10 6.19 -7.74
C PHE A 123 22.07 4.68 -7.85
N THR A 124 23.04 4.12 -8.58
CA THR A 124 23.32 2.69 -8.65
C THR A 124 24.61 2.30 -7.89
N GLU A 125 25.35 3.30 -7.40
CA GLU A 125 26.60 3.11 -6.67
C GLU A 125 26.62 3.89 -5.36
N LEU A 126 26.98 3.20 -4.27
CA LEU A 126 27.00 3.76 -2.91
C LEU A 126 27.91 4.99 -2.77
N GLU A 127 29.14 4.88 -3.26
CA GLU A 127 30.11 5.96 -3.06
C GLU A 127 29.76 7.22 -3.85
N THR A 128 29.22 7.07 -5.05
CA THR A 128 28.70 8.19 -5.84
C THR A 128 27.57 8.92 -5.10
N ALA A 129 26.66 8.17 -4.45
CA ALA A 129 25.60 8.76 -3.63
C ALA A 129 26.17 9.50 -2.42
N VAL A 130 27.12 8.90 -1.70
CA VAL A 130 27.78 9.53 -0.53
C VAL A 130 28.47 10.81 -0.91
N ASP A 131 29.29 10.80 -1.97
CA ASP A 131 30.05 11.98 -2.40
C ASP A 131 29.13 13.12 -2.85
N THR A 132 28.04 12.79 -3.56
CA THR A 132 27.04 13.78 -3.99
C THR A 132 26.33 14.42 -2.79
N LEU A 133 25.91 13.64 -1.81
CA LEU A 133 25.10 14.12 -0.68
C LEU A 133 25.94 14.79 0.40
N ARG A 134 27.22 14.43 0.52
CA ARG A 134 28.14 15.03 1.49
C ARG A 134 28.25 16.56 1.35
N GLU A 135 28.16 17.06 0.12
CA GLU A 135 28.32 18.48 -0.19
C GLU A 135 27.00 19.27 -0.19
N ARG A 136 25.87 18.56 0.03
CA ARG A 136 24.56 19.18 -0.04
C ARG A 136 24.04 19.58 1.32
N ALA A 137 23.55 20.82 1.41
CA ALA A 137 22.74 21.27 2.54
C ALA A 137 21.28 20.87 2.31
N GLY A 138 20.56 20.57 3.40
CA GLY A 138 19.14 20.23 3.34
C GLY A 138 18.80 18.93 4.07
N GLU A 139 17.55 18.58 3.97
CA GLU A 139 16.98 17.33 4.49
C GLU A 139 16.55 16.46 3.30
N TYR A 140 16.90 15.21 3.33
CA TYR A 140 16.65 14.28 2.22
C TYR A 140 15.96 13.01 2.73
N ILE A 141 15.14 12.43 1.86
CA ILE A 141 14.62 11.06 2.01
C ILE A 141 15.42 10.14 1.10
N ILE A 142 15.94 9.08 1.67
CA ILE A 142 16.66 7.99 0.99
C ILE A 142 15.70 6.80 0.91
N LYS A 143 15.47 6.26 -0.29
CA LYS A 143 14.54 5.15 -0.50
C LYS A 143 14.95 4.26 -1.69
N PRO A 144 14.59 2.95 -1.67
CA PRO A 144 14.74 2.10 -2.84
C PRO A 144 13.91 2.64 -4.01
N ALA A 145 14.41 2.52 -5.24
CA ALA A 145 13.69 3.01 -6.42
C ALA A 145 12.42 2.21 -6.73
N ASP A 146 12.40 0.92 -6.41
CA ASP A 146 11.40 -0.05 -6.88
C ASP A 146 10.78 -0.94 -5.79
N ALA A 147 10.97 -0.60 -4.51
CA ALA A 147 10.29 -1.23 -3.38
C ALA A 147 9.01 -0.49 -2.97
N SER A 148 8.09 -1.21 -2.32
CA SER A 148 6.84 -0.71 -1.77
C SER A 148 6.74 -0.96 -0.26
N GLY A 149 5.75 -0.32 0.40
CA GLY A 149 5.47 -0.52 1.83
C GLY A 149 6.48 0.12 2.77
N SER A 150 7.05 1.26 2.40
CA SER A 150 7.99 2.06 3.20
C SER A 150 9.25 1.34 3.68
N LYS A 151 9.65 0.26 2.99
CA LYS A 151 10.85 -0.52 3.31
C LYS A 151 12.11 0.23 2.89
N GLY A 152 13.12 0.26 3.77
CA GLY A 152 14.40 0.89 3.47
C GLY A 152 14.35 2.42 3.32
N ILE A 153 13.26 3.07 3.78
CA ILE A 153 13.13 4.54 3.77
C ILE A 153 13.81 5.10 5.01
N SER A 154 14.59 6.14 4.83
CA SER A 154 15.21 6.88 5.92
C SER A 154 15.32 8.37 5.59
N LYS A 155 15.31 9.20 6.63
CA LYS A 155 15.57 10.64 6.53
C LYS A 155 17.01 10.92 6.95
N TRP A 156 17.69 11.75 6.20
CA TRP A 156 19.04 12.19 6.50
C TRP A 156 19.20 13.68 6.23
N SER A 157 20.05 14.33 7.04
CA SER A 157 20.48 15.70 6.75
C SER A 157 21.93 15.90 7.17
N ARG A 158 22.67 16.68 6.40
CA ARG A 158 24.06 17.01 6.71
C ARG A 158 24.21 17.72 8.05
N LYS A 159 23.22 18.52 8.45
CA LYS A 159 23.24 19.29 9.71
C LYS A 159 23.33 18.39 10.95
N ASN A 160 22.66 17.25 10.93
CA ASN A 160 22.50 16.37 12.10
C ASN A 160 23.06 14.97 11.90
N GLY A 161 23.50 14.62 10.67
CA GLY A 161 23.95 13.28 10.30
C GLY A 161 25.45 13.21 10.01
N THR A 162 26.03 12.04 10.27
CA THR A 162 27.42 11.69 9.92
C THR A 162 27.50 10.97 8.57
N ASP A 163 28.68 10.90 7.98
CA ASP A 163 28.92 10.10 6.77
C ASP A 163 28.67 8.60 7.00
N GLU A 164 28.91 8.10 8.21
CA GLU A 164 28.64 6.71 8.55
C GLU A 164 27.13 6.42 8.57
N GLN A 165 26.34 7.31 9.17
CA GLN A 165 24.88 7.21 9.13
C GLN A 165 24.34 7.30 7.70
N LEU A 166 24.88 8.19 6.87
CA LEU A 166 24.52 8.27 5.46
C LEU A 166 24.78 6.95 4.72
N ARG A 167 25.98 6.37 4.90
CA ARG A 167 26.33 5.07 4.33
C ARG A 167 25.40 3.95 4.81
N HIS A 168 25.05 3.96 6.09
CA HIS A 168 24.12 2.98 6.65
C HIS A 168 22.74 3.09 5.98
N HIS A 169 22.17 4.29 5.87
CA HIS A 169 20.87 4.51 5.22
C HIS A 169 20.88 4.12 3.75
N LEU A 170 21.92 4.50 3.00
CA LEU A 170 22.07 4.12 1.61
C LEU A 170 22.19 2.60 1.42
N ARG A 171 23.01 1.90 2.23
CA ARG A 171 23.13 0.44 2.20
C ARG A 171 21.79 -0.24 2.48
N SER A 172 21.05 0.25 3.46
CA SER A 172 19.73 -0.27 3.78
C SER A 172 18.77 -0.12 2.58
N ALA A 173 18.77 1.04 1.92
CA ALA A 173 17.93 1.27 0.74
C ALA A 173 18.36 0.39 -0.45
N PHE A 174 19.67 0.27 -0.75
CA PHE A 174 20.17 -0.62 -1.80
C PHE A 174 19.80 -2.08 -1.56
N ALA A 175 19.89 -2.55 -0.30
CA ALA A 175 19.54 -3.93 0.05
C ALA A 175 18.06 -4.27 -0.17
N MET A 176 17.17 -3.25 -0.17
CA MET A 176 15.74 -3.41 -0.39
C MET A 176 15.31 -3.16 -1.84
N SER A 177 16.21 -2.69 -2.70
CA SER A 177 15.93 -2.46 -4.13
C SER A 177 16.16 -3.73 -4.95
N PHE A 178 15.19 -4.09 -5.79
CA PHE A 178 15.28 -5.24 -6.69
C PHE A 178 16.27 -5.00 -7.83
N ASN A 179 16.38 -3.75 -8.31
CA ASN A 179 17.28 -3.37 -9.41
C ASN A 179 18.57 -2.69 -8.94
N GLN A 180 18.86 -2.68 -7.63
CA GLN A 180 20.04 -2.04 -7.03
C GLN A 180 20.12 -0.54 -7.34
N GLU A 181 18.97 0.13 -7.32
CA GLU A 181 18.85 1.56 -7.54
C GLU A 181 18.22 2.24 -6.31
N VAL A 182 18.79 3.37 -5.89
CA VAL A 182 18.30 4.18 -4.76
C VAL A 182 17.96 5.57 -5.27
N VAL A 183 16.82 6.08 -4.81
CA VAL A 183 16.40 7.47 -5.03
C VAL A 183 16.59 8.27 -3.74
N VAL A 184 17.23 9.43 -3.87
CA VAL A 184 17.38 10.41 -2.80
C VAL A 184 16.62 11.65 -3.19
N GLU A 185 15.69 12.10 -2.37
CA GLU A 185 14.80 13.22 -2.67
C GLU A 185 14.86 14.27 -1.57
N GLU A 186 14.71 15.53 -1.95
CA GLU A 186 14.44 16.59 -0.99
C GLU A 186 13.24 16.21 -0.10
N PHE A 187 13.38 16.41 1.21
CA PHE A 187 12.29 16.20 2.14
C PHE A 187 11.25 17.32 2.03
N ILE A 188 10.09 16.99 1.48
CA ILE A 188 8.96 17.92 1.37
C ILE A 188 8.16 17.91 2.67
N THR A 189 8.05 19.07 3.31
CA THR A 189 7.10 19.29 4.40
C THR A 189 5.75 19.59 3.78
N ARG A 190 4.76 18.76 4.02
CA ARG A 190 3.40 18.93 3.52
C ARG A 190 2.54 19.81 4.41
N ASP A 191 1.51 20.38 3.84
CA ASP A 191 0.44 21.06 4.54
C ASP A 191 -0.68 20.05 4.86
N GLY A 192 -1.01 19.89 6.13
CA GLY A 192 -2.03 18.93 6.58
C GLY A 192 -1.63 17.47 6.41
N TYR A 193 -2.62 16.61 6.20
CA TYR A 193 -2.41 15.18 6.01
C TYR A 193 -1.83 14.85 4.63
N GLN A 194 -1.14 13.72 4.54
CA GLN A 194 -0.93 13.09 3.23
C GLN A 194 -2.30 12.72 2.65
N ILE A 195 -2.55 13.05 1.40
CA ILE A 195 -3.73 12.59 0.68
C ILE A 195 -3.41 11.24 0.08
N GLY A 196 -4.09 10.20 0.55
CA GLY A 196 -4.00 8.85 0.03
C GLY A 196 -5.34 8.32 -0.42
N GLY A 197 -5.36 7.23 -1.16
CA GLY A 197 -6.58 6.57 -1.58
C GLY A 197 -6.44 5.81 -2.89
N ASP A 198 -7.59 5.41 -3.43
CA ASP A 198 -7.66 4.77 -4.73
C ASP A 198 -8.48 5.60 -5.73
N GLY A 199 -8.09 5.48 -6.99
CA GLY A 199 -8.85 5.94 -8.14
C GLY A 199 -9.09 4.83 -9.14
N PHE A 200 -9.94 5.09 -10.11
CA PHE A 200 -10.24 4.17 -11.19
C PHE A 200 -10.37 4.91 -12.53
N VAL A 201 -9.69 4.39 -13.53
CA VAL A 201 -9.66 4.94 -14.88
C VAL A 201 -10.39 4.01 -15.84
N VAL A 202 -11.21 4.57 -16.71
CA VAL A 202 -11.85 3.88 -17.85
C VAL A 202 -11.62 4.72 -19.10
N ASP A 203 -11.05 4.13 -20.12
CA ASP A 203 -10.76 4.79 -21.41
C ASP A 203 -9.96 6.11 -21.26
N GLY A 204 -9.03 6.15 -20.32
CA GLY A 204 -8.19 7.32 -20.02
C GLY A 204 -8.84 8.38 -19.13
N GLU A 205 -10.11 8.23 -18.77
CA GLU A 205 -10.82 9.14 -17.86
C GLU A 205 -10.80 8.64 -16.42
N LEU A 206 -10.48 9.52 -15.48
CA LEU A 206 -10.57 9.29 -14.04
C LEU A 206 -12.05 9.34 -13.59
N VAL A 207 -12.73 8.19 -13.73
CA VAL A 207 -14.18 8.07 -13.48
C VAL A 207 -14.54 7.98 -12.01
N PHE A 208 -13.60 7.54 -11.17
CA PHE A 208 -13.78 7.46 -9.72
C PHE A 208 -12.48 7.76 -8.99
N ARG A 209 -12.60 8.42 -7.84
CA ARG A 209 -11.54 8.60 -6.85
C ARG A 209 -12.14 8.75 -5.46
N CYS A 210 -11.42 8.26 -4.46
CA CYS A 210 -11.76 8.50 -3.05
C CYS A 210 -10.50 8.99 -2.32
N PHE A 211 -10.57 10.22 -1.82
CA PHE A 211 -9.48 10.85 -1.08
C PHE A 211 -9.62 10.60 0.42
N GLY A 212 -8.55 10.16 1.04
CA GLY A 212 -8.43 9.95 2.48
C GLY A 212 -7.24 10.69 3.07
N ASN A 213 -7.07 10.57 4.38
CA ASN A 213 -5.96 11.13 5.14
C ASN A 213 -5.03 9.99 5.58
N GLY A 214 -3.74 10.11 5.27
CA GLY A 214 -2.72 9.17 5.73
C GLY A 214 -2.24 9.50 7.14
N HIS A 215 -2.21 8.48 8.01
CA HIS A 215 -1.77 8.61 9.40
C HIS A 215 -0.50 7.79 9.65
N PHE A 216 0.43 8.38 10.41
CA PHE A 216 1.76 7.84 10.67
C PHE A 216 2.11 7.96 12.15
N ASN A 217 2.79 6.95 12.70
CA ASN A 217 3.34 7.06 14.04
C ASN A 217 4.72 7.73 13.99
N VAL A 218 4.75 9.04 14.12
CA VAL A 218 5.99 9.84 14.09
C VAL A 218 7.02 9.47 15.18
N ASN A 219 6.54 8.84 16.27
CA ASN A 219 7.37 8.35 17.37
C ASN A 219 7.67 6.85 17.26
N GLY A 220 7.18 6.21 16.22
CA GLY A 220 7.40 4.79 15.93
C GLY A 220 8.80 4.52 15.40
N VAL A 221 9.12 3.24 15.28
CA VAL A 221 10.42 2.77 14.74
C VAL A 221 10.63 3.23 13.31
N ASN A 222 9.58 3.16 12.50
CA ASN A 222 9.56 3.66 11.14
C ASN A 222 8.46 4.74 11.02
N PRO A 223 8.83 6.03 11.12
CA PRO A 223 7.87 7.13 11.05
C PRO A 223 7.28 7.35 9.65
N PHE A 224 7.74 6.60 8.66
CA PHE A 224 7.26 6.65 7.26
C PHE A 224 6.30 5.51 6.92
N ALA A 225 6.15 4.51 7.82
CA ALA A 225 5.17 3.45 7.63
C ALA A 225 3.77 3.94 8.02
N PRO A 226 2.78 3.87 7.11
CA PRO A 226 1.42 4.26 7.46
C PRO A 226 0.85 3.27 8.48
N ILE A 227 0.18 3.80 9.50
CA ILE A 227 -0.55 3.02 10.50
C ILE A 227 -2.05 3.03 10.26
N SER A 228 -2.55 4.01 9.50
CA SER A 228 -3.97 4.12 9.16
C SER A 228 -4.16 4.99 7.93
N ALA A 229 -5.29 4.82 7.24
CA ALA A 229 -5.88 5.84 6.38
C ALA A 229 -7.36 5.99 6.71
N SER A 230 -7.81 7.24 6.78
CA SER A 230 -9.19 7.58 7.12
C SER A 230 -9.88 8.32 5.97
N PHE A 231 -11.18 8.05 5.77
CA PHE A 231 -12.01 8.62 4.72
C PHE A 231 -13.27 9.26 5.32
N PRO A 232 -13.65 10.46 4.85
CA PRO A 232 -13.09 11.25 3.76
C PRO A 232 -11.83 12.02 4.14
N SER A 233 -11.12 12.53 3.13
CA SER A 233 -10.08 13.54 3.33
C SER A 233 -10.67 14.83 3.90
N VAL A 234 -9.94 15.47 4.81
CA VAL A 234 -10.34 16.74 5.43
C VAL A 234 -9.68 17.96 4.79
N HIS A 235 -8.98 17.78 3.69
CA HIS A 235 -8.50 18.91 2.91
C HIS A 235 -9.67 19.71 2.31
N PRO A 236 -9.53 21.05 2.15
CA PRO A 236 -10.54 21.89 1.52
C PRO A 236 -10.88 21.43 0.09
N SER A 237 -12.13 21.59 -0.34
CA SER A 237 -12.61 21.12 -1.65
C SER A 237 -11.79 21.66 -2.82
N HIS A 238 -11.35 22.93 -2.79
CA HIS A 238 -10.51 23.49 -3.85
C HIS A 238 -9.13 22.86 -3.95
N VAL A 239 -8.59 22.35 -2.83
CA VAL A 239 -7.34 21.57 -2.82
C VAL A 239 -7.59 20.21 -3.45
N LEU A 240 -8.68 19.53 -3.08
CA LEU A 240 -9.02 18.20 -3.63
C LEU A 240 -9.37 18.26 -5.13
N GLU A 241 -9.95 19.36 -5.62
CA GLU A 241 -10.18 19.60 -7.05
C GLU A 241 -8.84 19.73 -7.79
N ARG A 242 -7.93 20.55 -7.29
CA ARG A 242 -6.57 20.69 -7.87
C ARG A 242 -5.81 19.37 -7.89
N VAL A 243 -5.95 18.55 -6.84
CA VAL A 243 -5.39 17.20 -6.81
C VAL A 243 -6.01 16.32 -7.88
N HIS A 244 -7.34 16.36 -8.05
CA HIS A 244 -8.04 15.62 -9.11
C HIS A 244 -7.55 16.01 -10.50
N GLU A 245 -7.46 17.31 -10.81
CA GLU A 245 -6.98 17.81 -12.10
C GLU A 245 -5.53 17.39 -12.36
N THR A 246 -4.67 17.45 -11.32
CA THR A 246 -3.27 17.02 -11.42
C THR A 246 -3.15 15.52 -11.68
N LEU A 247 -3.96 14.70 -11.01
CA LEU A 247 -4.04 13.25 -11.24
C LEU A 247 -4.53 12.94 -12.66
N GLN A 248 -5.64 13.53 -13.10
CA GLN A 248 -6.18 13.29 -14.45
C GLN A 248 -5.13 13.65 -15.52
N ARG A 249 -4.48 14.81 -15.39
CA ARG A 249 -3.43 15.22 -16.32
C ARG A 249 -2.27 14.22 -16.33
N MET A 250 -1.78 13.81 -15.16
CA MET A 250 -0.69 12.84 -15.03
C MET A 250 -1.05 11.48 -15.66
N LEU A 251 -2.25 10.95 -15.38
CA LEU A 251 -2.73 9.70 -15.93
C LEU A 251 -2.82 9.73 -17.47
N THR A 252 -3.32 10.84 -18.02
CA THR A 252 -3.39 11.06 -19.47
C THR A 252 -1.98 11.09 -20.07
N GLU A 253 -1.06 11.86 -19.51
CA GLU A 253 0.29 12.04 -20.03
C GLU A 253 1.16 10.78 -19.93
N VAL A 254 0.96 9.94 -18.89
CA VAL A 254 1.67 8.66 -18.75
C VAL A 254 1.04 7.53 -19.56
N GLY A 255 -0.14 7.75 -20.13
CA GLY A 255 -0.88 6.76 -20.91
C GLY A 255 -1.53 5.67 -20.05
N PHE A 256 -2.00 6.00 -18.85
CA PHE A 256 -2.75 5.08 -17.99
C PHE A 256 -4.22 5.08 -18.41
N ASN A 257 -4.67 4.00 -19.06
CA ASN A 257 -5.96 3.97 -19.73
C ASN A 257 -7.03 3.19 -18.99
N GLN A 258 -6.67 2.20 -18.17
CA GLN A 258 -7.65 1.27 -17.60
C GLN A 258 -7.27 0.83 -16.18
N GLY A 259 -8.28 0.73 -15.31
CA GLY A 259 -8.19 0.04 -14.05
C GLY A 259 -7.91 0.92 -12.84
N ALA A 260 -7.69 0.26 -11.72
CA ALA A 260 -7.45 0.91 -10.45
C ALA A 260 -6.02 1.44 -10.34
N PHE A 261 -5.87 2.54 -9.62
CA PHE A 261 -4.58 3.03 -9.16
C PHE A 261 -4.69 3.54 -7.71
N ASN A 262 -3.63 3.33 -6.96
CA ASN A 262 -3.46 3.87 -5.61
C ASN A 262 -2.53 5.09 -5.67
N PHE A 263 -2.71 6.04 -4.78
CA PHE A 263 -1.90 7.26 -4.79
C PHE A 263 -1.55 7.76 -3.39
N ASP A 264 -0.34 8.34 -3.29
CA ASP A 264 0.16 9.11 -2.15
C ASP A 264 0.56 10.50 -2.64
N ILE A 265 -0.07 11.54 -2.09
CA ILE A 265 0.05 12.93 -2.55
C ILE A 265 0.34 13.85 -1.39
N PHE A 266 1.29 14.78 -1.58
CA PHE A 266 1.53 15.89 -0.67
C PHE A 266 1.07 17.20 -1.31
N VAL A 267 0.55 18.07 -0.48
CA VAL A 267 0.23 19.46 -0.87
C VAL A 267 1.11 20.39 -0.07
N LYS A 268 1.67 21.41 -0.73
CA LYS A 268 2.44 22.48 -0.09
C LYS A 268 2.15 23.80 -0.80
N GLY A 269 1.41 24.68 -0.15
CA GLY A 269 0.89 25.89 -0.80
C GLY A 269 -0.01 25.52 -1.98
N GLU A 270 0.36 26.01 -3.17
CA GLU A 270 -0.36 25.69 -4.41
C GLU A 270 0.15 24.43 -5.12
N ASP A 271 1.28 23.90 -4.69
CA ASP A 271 1.90 22.76 -5.36
C ASP A 271 1.29 21.43 -4.91
N VAL A 272 1.04 20.56 -5.88
CA VAL A 272 0.60 19.16 -5.68
C VAL A 272 1.75 18.23 -6.08
N TYR A 273 2.32 17.55 -5.10
CA TYR A 273 3.40 16.60 -5.29
C TYR A 273 2.85 15.17 -5.35
N LEU A 274 2.92 14.55 -6.51
CA LEU A 274 2.58 13.14 -6.69
C LEU A 274 3.75 12.28 -6.17
N MET A 275 3.64 11.80 -4.93
CA MET A 275 4.75 11.13 -4.25
C MET A 275 4.92 9.68 -4.68
N ASP A 276 3.81 8.94 -4.80
CA ASP A 276 3.79 7.55 -5.26
C ASP A 276 2.46 7.27 -5.97
N ILE A 277 2.52 6.54 -7.08
CA ILE A 277 1.34 6.09 -7.83
C ILE A 277 1.52 4.60 -8.10
N GLY A 278 0.69 3.79 -7.49
CA GLY A 278 0.66 2.35 -7.73
C GLY A 278 -0.39 2.01 -8.78
N PRO A 279 -0.04 1.43 -9.95
CA PRO A 279 -0.99 1.07 -11.02
C PRO A 279 -1.80 -0.19 -10.65
N ARG A 280 -2.45 -0.15 -9.50
CA ARG A 280 -3.23 -1.25 -8.88
C ARG A 280 -4.02 -0.71 -7.69
N ASN A 281 -4.96 -1.50 -7.18
CA ASN A 281 -5.68 -1.15 -5.94
C ASN A 281 -4.74 -0.96 -4.74
N GLY A 282 -5.15 -0.15 -3.79
CA GLY A 282 -4.46 0.06 -2.53
C GLY A 282 -4.34 -1.22 -1.69
N GLY A 283 -3.27 -1.30 -0.90
CA GLY A 283 -3.09 -2.31 0.13
C GLY A 283 -3.94 -2.03 1.38
N ASN A 284 -3.73 -2.83 2.43
CA ASN A 284 -4.36 -2.63 3.74
C ASN A 284 -5.89 -2.49 3.69
N PHE A 285 -6.55 -3.20 2.76
CA PHE A 285 -8.00 -3.19 2.56
C PHE A 285 -8.59 -1.84 2.14
N ILE A 286 -7.81 -0.94 1.52
CA ILE A 286 -8.31 0.37 1.04
C ILE A 286 -9.55 0.22 0.14
N PRO A 287 -9.62 -0.69 -0.87
CA PRO A 287 -10.83 -0.86 -1.67
C PRO A 287 -12.07 -1.24 -0.85
N GLN A 288 -11.92 -2.08 0.18
CA GLN A 288 -13.02 -2.49 1.06
C GLN A 288 -13.52 -1.33 1.92
N ILE A 289 -12.61 -0.48 2.39
CA ILE A 289 -12.97 0.72 3.15
C ILE A 289 -13.67 1.73 2.26
N ILE A 290 -13.21 1.90 1.02
CA ILE A 290 -13.87 2.77 0.03
C ILE A 290 -15.26 2.24 -0.29
N GLU A 291 -15.44 0.92 -0.47
CA GLU A 291 -16.74 0.31 -0.67
C GLU A 291 -17.68 0.58 0.53
N GLN A 292 -17.19 0.40 1.77
CA GLN A 292 -17.95 0.72 2.98
C GLN A 292 -18.30 2.21 3.05
N ALA A 293 -17.36 3.09 2.75
CA ALA A 293 -17.51 4.53 2.89
C ALA A 293 -18.41 5.15 1.81
N THR A 294 -18.42 4.61 0.59
CA THR A 294 -19.05 5.21 -0.59
C THR A 294 -20.09 4.29 -1.26
N GLY A 295 -20.06 2.99 -0.99
CA GLY A 295 -20.84 1.97 -1.71
C GLY A 295 -20.30 1.66 -3.12
N VAL A 296 -19.06 2.06 -3.43
CA VAL A 296 -18.42 1.79 -4.75
C VAL A 296 -17.46 0.62 -4.64
N ASP A 297 -17.74 -0.45 -5.37
CA ASP A 297 -16.99 -1.70 -5.35
C ASP A 297 -15.84 -1.68 -6.37
N LEU A 298 -14.67 -1.21 -5.93
CA LEU A 298 -13.46 -1.17 -6.77
C LEU A 298 -12.87 -2.56 -7.04
N VAL A 299 -13.13 -3.54 -6.17
CA VAL A 299 -12.65 -4.91 -6.37
C VAL A 299 -13.39 -5.54 -7.55
N GLN A 300 -14.73 -5.35 -7.60
CA GLN A 300 -15.54 -5.79 -8.73
C GLN A 300 -15.09 -5.13 -10.03
N ALA A 301 -14.96 -3.80 -10.02
CA ALA A 301 -14.53 -3.06 -11.21
C ALA A 301 -13.15 -3.52 -11.72
N THR A 302 -12.23 -3.88 -10.81
CA THR A 302 -10.91 -4.42 -11.17
C THR A 302 -11.01 -5.78 -11.87
N ILE A 303 -11.89 -6.68 -11.40
CA ILE A 303 -12.16 -7.97 -12.04
C ILE A 303 -12.74 -7.75 -13.43
N ASP A 304 -13.75 -6.88 -13.54
CA ASP A 304 -14.46 -6.62 -14.78
C ASP A 304 -13.52 -6.06 -15.87
N VAL A 305 -12.71 -5.03 -15.53
CA VAL A 305 -11.70 -4.50 -16.46
C VAL A 305 -10.70 -5.56 -16.90
N ALA A 306 -10.18 -6.35 -15.96
CA ALA A 306 -9.18 -7.37 -16.29
C ALA A 306 -9.70 -8.44 -17.26
N LEU A 307 -11.01 -8.68 -17.25
CA LEU A 307 -11.70 -9.62 -18.15
C LEU A 307 -12.29 -8.95 -19.39
N GLY A 308 -12.01 -7.67 -19.62
CA GLY A 308 -12.57 -6.92 -20.75
C GLY A 308 -14.07 -6.69 -20.68
N MET A 309 -14.67 -6.79 -19.49
CA MET A 309 -16.07 -6.51 -19.28
C MET A 309 -16.33 -5.01 -19.10
N PRO A 310 -17.50 -4.48 -19.49
CA PRO A 310 -17.83 -3.09 -19.29
C PRO A 310 -17.83 -2.70 -17.81
N VAL A 311 -17.19 -1.57 -17.49
CA VAL A 311 -17.20 -0.99 -16.15
C VAL A 311 -17.92 0.35 -16.17
N THR A 312 -18.86 0.53 -15.27
CA THR A 312 -19.52 1.82 -15.04
C THR A 312 -19.37 2.16 -13.55
N LEU A 313 -18.61 3.20 -13.27
CA LEU A 313 -18.45 3.75 -11.94
C LEU A 313 -18.95 5.19 -11.92
N GLU A 314 -19.56 5.58 -10.82
CA GLU A 314 -19.99 6.95 -10.57
C GLU A 314 -19.22 7.54 -9.40
N MET A 315 -18.85 8.82 -9.53
CA MET A 315 -18.28 9.56 -8.42
C MET A 315 -19.29 9.67 -7.30
N LYS A 316 -18.99 9.09 -6.13
CA LYS A 316 -19.87 9.15 -4.95
C LYS A 316 -19.15 9.80 -3.77
N PRO A 317 -19.84 10.62 -2.98
CA PRO A 317 -19.29 11.15 -1.74
C PRO A 317 -19.11 10.03 -0.71
N VAL A 318 -18.19 10.23 0.22
CA VAL A 318 -18.12 9.43 1.44
C VAL A 318 -19.34 9.75 2.31
N THR A 319 -20.13 8.75 2.63
CA THR A 319 -21.33 8.85 3.46
C THR A 319 -21.12 8.29 4.87
N VAL A 320 -20.14 7.42 5.03
CA VAL A 320 -19.78 6.78 6.30
C VAL A 320 -18.31 7.01 6.59
N PRO A 321 -17.95 7.83 7.61
CA PRO A 321 -16.57 8.01 8.02
C PRO A 321 -15.94 6.66 8.39
N SER A 322 -14.85 6.28 7.73
CA SER A 322 -14.27 4.95 7.84
C SER A 322 -12.75 5.00 7.82
N ALA A 323 -12.09 4.06 8.48
CA ALA A 323 -10.64 3.93 8.45
C ALA A 323 -10.19 2.47 8.49
N TYR A 324 -9.05 2.15 7.89
CA TYR A 324 -8.29 1.01 8.37
C TYR A 324 -7.35 1.44 9.51
N PHE A 325 -7.03 0.50 10.37
CA PHE A 325 -6.01 0.70 11.39
C PHE A 325 -5.11 -0.54 11.48
N ILE A 326 -3.79 -0.33 11.44
CA ILE A 326 -2.80 -1.41 11.58
C ILE A 326 -2.39 -1.52 13.05
N ILE A 327 -2.57 -2.71 13.61
CA ILE A 327 -2.09 -3.04 14.95
C ILE A 327 -0.62 -3.43 14.83
N GLY A 328 0.26 -2.68 15.46
CA GLY A 328 1.70 -2.93 15.47
C GLY A 328 2.29 -2.82 16.87
N SER A 329 3.23 -3.72 17.20
CA SER A 329 3.96 -3.67 18.47
C SER A 329 5.12 -2.67 18.41
N GLN A 330 5.35 -1.95 19.48
CA GLN A 330 6.53 -1.08 19.63
C GLN A 330 7.80 -1.86 20.02
N GLU A 331 7.66 -3.12 20.41
CA GLU A 331 8.76 -4.01 20.84
C GLU A 331 8.56 -5.44 20.32
N THR A 332 9.65 -6.19 20.25
CA THR A 332 9.58 -7.63 19.99
C THR A 332 9.26 -8.34 21.30
N GLY A 333 8.26 -9.24 21.29
CA GLY A 333 7.85 -9.94 22.50
C GLY A 333 6.79 -11.00 22.23
N ARG A 334 6.23 -11.57 23.28
CA ARG A 334 5.18 -12.58 23.20
C ARG A 334 3.80 -11.90 23.20
N PHE A 335 3.00 -12.13 22.19
CA PHE A 335 1.64 -11.61 22.09
C PHE A 335 0.74 -12.24 23.16
N MET A 336 0.13 -11.42 23.98
CA MET A 336 -0.74 -11.86 25.08
C MET A 336 -2.21 -11.51 24.84
N GLY A 337 -2.49 -10.72 23.80
CA GLY A 337 -3.84 -10.31 23.42
C GLY A 337 -3.93 -8.83 23.09
N VAL A 338 -5.10 -8.45 22.57
CA VAL A 338 -5.47 -7.06 22.28
C VAL A 338 -6.85 -6.81 22.86
N HIS A 339 -7.03 -5.63 23.45
CA HIS A 339 -8.30 -5.16 23.98
C HIS A 339 -8.71 -3.88 23.24
N PHE A 340 -10.02 -3.74 22.98
CA PHE A 340 -10.64 -2.60 22.35
C PHE A 340 -11.71 -2.02 23.27
N ASP A 341 -11.66 -0.72 23.55
CA ASP A 341 -12.71 0.02 24.25
C ASP A 341 -13.72 0.56 23.25
N GLU A 342 -14.97 0.07 23.25
CA GLU A 342 -15.92 0.16 22.12
C GLU A 342 -16.91 1.35 22.15
N ASP A 343 -16.58 2.50 22.73
CA ASP A 343 -17.62 3.52 23.00
C ASP A 343 -17.92 4.53 21.85
N ALA A 344 -17.12 4.59 20.77
CA ALA A 344 -17.31 5.64 19.75
C ALA A 344 -17.02 5.21 18.29
N TYR A 345 -16.93 3.91 18.02
CA TYR A 345 -16.68 3.34 16.70
C TYR A 345 -17.25 1.93 16.60
N THR A 346 -17.40 1.47 15.36
CA THR A 346 -17.77 0.08 15.07
C THR A 346 -16.62 -0.64 14.39
N ILE A 347 -16.18 -1.78 14.92
CA ILE A 347 -15.26 -2.67 14.22
C ILE A 347 -16.07 -3.48 13.22
N ARG A 348 -15.90 -3.19 11.91
CA ARG A 348 -16.53 -3.93 10.81
C ARG A 348 -15.78 -5.19 10.45
N GLN A 349 -14.46 -5.16 10.59
CA GLN A 349 -13.59 -6.30 10.38
C GLN A 349 -12.36 -6.21 11.29
N ALA A 350 -12.00 -7.32 11.90
CA ALA A 350 -10.75 -7.47 12.65
C ALA A 350 -10.00 -8.70 12.14
N ASN A 351 -8.77 -8.49 11.72
CA ASN A 351 -7.85 -9.56 11.32
C ASN A 351 -6.68 -9.55 12.28
N ILE A 352 -6.57 -10.53 13.15
CA ILE A 352 -5.43 -10.74 14.02
C ILE A 352 -4.59 -11.88 13.44
N TYR A 353 -3.32 -11.61 13.15
CA TYR A 353 -2.45 -12.52 12.38
C TYR A 353 -1.67 -13.49 13.26
N TYR A 354 -1.68 -13.29 14.58
CA TYR A 354 -0.92 -14.08 15.54
C TYR A 354 -1.84 -14.66 16.62
N ASN A 355 -1.49 -15.83 17.12
CA ASN A 355 -2.16 -16.43 18.27
C ASN A 355 -1.55 -15.94 19.58
N VAL A 356 -2.32 -15.97 20.67
CA VAL A 356 -1.80 -15.73 22.01
C VAL A 356 -0.66 -16.70 22.30
N GLY A 357 0.49 -16.18 22.70
CA GLY A 357 1.72 -16.92 22.93
C GLY A 357 2.74 -16.87 21.79
N ASP A 358 2.36 -16.47 20.58
CA ASP A 358 3.30 -16.30 19.47
C ASP A 358 4.30 -15.17 19.75
N VAL A 359 5.52 -15.31 19.25
CA VAL A 359 6.51 -14.22 19.27
C VAL A 359 6.20 -13.29 18.09
N VAL A 360 6.03 -12.02 18.42
CA VAL A 360 5.71 -10.97 17.43
C VAL A 360 6.88 -10.01 17.29
N PRO A 361 7.15 -9.57 16.07
CA PRO A 361 8.21 -8.59 15.82
C PRO A 361 7.75 -7.18 16.21
N ARG A 362 8.72 -6.32 16.45
CA ARG A 362 8.52 -4.87 16.48
C ARG A 362 8.05 -4.37 15.12
N PHE A 363 7.09 -3.44 15.09
CA PHE A 363 6.50 -2.94 13.86
C PHE A 363 7.44 -1.93 13.17
N GLU A 364 7.90 -2.28 11.97
CA GLU A 364 8.70 -1.42 11.09
C GLU A 364 8.03 -1.21 9.71
N GLY A 365 6.93 -1.91 9.46
CA GLY A 365 6.16 -1.84 8.23
C GLY A 365 5.09 -2.92 8.14
N ALA A 366 4.30 -2.91 7.07
CA ALA A 366 3.11 -3.76 6.91
C ALA A 366 3.35 -5.27 7.10
N ASN A 367 4.55 -5.77 6.81
CA ASN A 367 4.90 -7.19 6.98
C ASN A 367 5.01 -7.63 8.44
N GLN A 368 5.12 -6.67 9.37
CA GLN A 368 5.25 -6.91 10.82
C GLN A 368 3.99 -6.46 11.57
N ALA A 369 2.90 -6.26 10.84
CA ALA A 369 1.60 -5.99 11.45
C ALA A 369 1.14 -7.18 12.28
N LEU A 370 0.65 -6.93 13.49
CA LEU A 370 -0.03 -7.90 14.35
C LEU A 370 -1.45 -8.17 13.86
N GLY A 371 -2.04 -7.19 13.23
CA GLY A 371 -3.38 -7.26 12.72
C GLY A 371 -3.79 -5.99 11.99
N SER A 372 -5.00 -6.01 11.46
CA SER A 372 -5.64 -4.87 10.82
C SER A 372 -7.12 -4.82 11.18
N LEU A 373 -7.63 -3.61 11.31
CA LEU A 373 -9.03 -3.32 11.58
C LEU A 373 -9.62 -2.50 10.44
N ILE A 374 -10.90 -2.74 10.14
CA ILE A 374 -11.76 -1.81 9.40
C ILE A 374 -12.75 -1.22 10.40
N LEU A 375 -12.72 0.10 10.51
CA LEU A 375 -13.48 0.86 11.49
C LEU A 375 -14.48 1.79 10.80
N GLU A 376 -15.63 1.98 11.44
CA GLU A 376 -16.67 2.93 11.08
C GLU A 376 -16.91 3.87 12.25
N PHE A 377 -17.17 5.14 11.95
CA PHE A 377 -17.35 6.19 12.95
C PHE A 377 -18.63 6.97 12.70
N GLU A 378 -19.18 7.57 13.74
CA GLU A 378 -20.39 8.39 13.65
C GLU A 378 -20.14 9.68 12.86
N ASP A 379 -18.96 10.29 13.05
CA ASP A 379 -18.56 11.52 12.39
C ASP A 379 -17.04 11.60 12.15
N VAL A 380 -16.63 12.57 11.33
CA VAL A 380 -15.24 12.78 10.93
C VAL A 380 -14.37 13.25 12.10
N GLU A 381 -14.89 14.06 13.01
CA GLU A 381 -14.14 14.57 14.16
C GLU A 381 -13.76 13.43 15.11
N THR A 382 -14.72 12.57 15.43
CA THR A 382 -14.51 11.34 16.21
C THR A 382 -13.52 10.41 15.53
N MET A 383 -13.66 10.20 14.22
CA MET A 383 -12.73 9.38 13.43
C MET A 383 -11.28 9.89 13.56
N LEU A 384 -11.02 11.17 13.29
CA LEU A 384 -9.68 11.73 13.38
C LEU A 384 -9.11 11.62 14.79
N ARG A 385 -9.89 12.00 15.79
CA ARG A 385 -9.49 11.95 17.20
C ARG A 385 -9.08 10.54 17.65
N LEU A 386 -9.82 9.50 17.24
CA LEU A 386 -9.52 8.12 17.63
C LEU A 386 -8.35 7.53 16.83
N VAL A 387 -8.28 7.81 15.54
CA VAL A 387 -7.17 7.33 14.68
C VAL A 387 -5.83 7.95 15.11
N GLU A 388 -5.82 9.22 15.53
CA GLU A 388 -4.62 9.91 16.01
C GLU A 388 -4.20 9.51 17.42
N HIS A 389 -5.14 9.01 18.24
CA HIS A 389 -4.95 8.63 19.62
C HIS A 389 -5.37 7.18 19.90
N PRO A 390 -4.71 6.19 19.24
CA PRO A 390 -5.09 4.78 19.41
C PRO A 390 -4.94 4.28 20.84
N GLU A 391 -4.08 4.87 21.66
CA GLU A 391 -3.89 4.54 23.08
C GLU A 391 -5.15 4.76 23.94
N ARG A 392 -6.17 5.45 23.40
CA ARG A 392 -7.43 5.71 24.10
C ARG A 392 -8.44 4.57 23.99
N TRP A 393 -8.28 3.70 23.00
CA TRP A 393 -9.28 2.67 22.68
C TRP A 393 -8.66 1.30 22.35
N LEU A 394 -7.34 1.24 22.14
CA LEU A 394 -6.62 0.02 21.81
C LEU A 394 -5.51 -0.21 22.84
N THR A 395 -5.57 -1.34 23.52
CA THR A 395 -4.51 -1.79 24.42
C THR A 395 -3.94 -3.09 23.90
N LEU A 396 -2.64 -3.09 23.58
CA LEU A 396 -1.91 -4.25 23.12
C LEU A 396 -1.07 -4.81 24.29
N HIS A 397 -1.24 -6.09 24.58
CA HIS A 397 -0.51 -6.79 25.64
C HIS A 397 0.64 -7.59 25.03
N ILE A 398 1.87 -7.16 25.30
CA ILE A 398 3.13 -7.83 24.91
C ILE A 398 3.91 -8.16 26.19
N LYS A 399 4.41 -9.40 26.28
CA LYS A 399 5.33 -9.81 27.33
C LYS A 399 6.75 -9.92 26.79
N SER A 400 7.72 -9.30 27.45
CA SER A 400 9.14 -9.41 27.07
C SER A 400 9.58 -10.87 27.01
N THR A 401 10.38 -11.21 26.00
CA THR A 401 10.97 -12.57 25.89
C THR A 401 12.02 -12.86 26.95
N GLU A 402 12.54 -11.83 27.64
CA GLU A 402 13.54 -11.98 28.71
C GLU A 402 12.92 -12.38 30.05
N GLU A 403 11.60 -12.26 30.25
CA GLU A 403 10.91 -12.57 31.54
C GLU A 403 10.43 -14.03 31.68
N THR A 404 10.82 -14.97 30.83
CA THR A 404 10.20 -16.30 30.75
C THR A 404 10.80 -17.40 31.63
N GLU A 405 11.62 -17.12 32.63
CA GLU A 405 12.18 -18.17 33.54
C GLU A 405 11.59 -18.22 34.95
N GLY A 406 10.36 -17.79 35.22
CA GLY A 406 9.94 -17.77 36.65
C GLY A 406 8.49 -17.87 37.03
N GLU A 407 7.49 -17.90 36.18
CA GLU A 407 6.10 -17.86 36.65
C GLU A 407 5.17 -18.93 36.07
N SER A 408 4.61 -19.76 36.96
CA SER A 408 3.50 -20.68 36.67
C SER A 408 2.19 -19.91 36.55
N TRP A 409 1.44 -20.15 35.50
CA TRP A 409 0.16 -19.52 35.21
C TRP A 409 -0.95 -19.88 36.19
N THR A 410 -1.63 -18.85 36.74
CA THR A 410 -3.01 -18.95 37.23
C THR A 410 -3.90 -18.09 36.38
N SER A 411 -4.85 -18.74 35.69
CA SER A 411 -5.80 -18.07 34.81
C SER A 411 -6.81 -17.24 35.62
N SER A 412 -6.83 -15.93 35.43
CA SER A 412 -7.95 -15.12 35.91
C SER A 412 -8.29 -14.04 34.88
N SER A 413 -9.46 -14.22 34.29
CA SER A 413 -10.27 -13.38 33.43
C SER A 413 -10.25 -13.73 31.92
N PRO A 414 -11.40 -13.97 31.31
CA PRO A 414 -11.48 -14.30 29.89
C PRO A 414 -11.33 -13.04 29.03
N VAL A 415 -10.25 -12.99 28.25
CA VAL A 415 -10.14 -12.05 27.12
C VAL A 415 -11.21 -12.47 26.09
N ARG A 416 -12.17 -11.62 25.82
CA ARG A 416 -13.13 -11.86 24.74
C ARG A 416 -12.37 -11.80 23.41
N THR A 417 -12.17 -12.98 22.83
CA THR A 417 -11.70 -13.09 21.44
C THR A 417 -12.92 -12.81 20.56
N VAL A 418 -12.88 -11.68 19.85
CA VAL A 418 -13.86 -11.42 18.78
C VAL A 418 -13.35 -12.14 17.54
N PHE A 419 -14.06 -13.18 17.12
CA PHE A 419 -13.87 -13.87 15.84
C PHE A 419 -14.78 -13.25 14.77
#